data_7cd2a0b3fee20ce18f003b986a38e977
#
_entry.id   7cd2a0b3fee20ce18f003b986a38e977
#
_cell.length_a   1.000
_cell.length_b   1.000
_cell.length_c   1.000
_cell.angle_alpha   90.00
_cell.angle_beta   90.00
_cell.angle_gamma   90.00
#
_symmetry.space_group_name_H-M   'P 1'
#
loop_
_entity.id
_entity.type
_entity.pdbx_description
1 polymer ?
#
loop_
_entity_poly.entity_id
_entity_poly.type
_entity_poly.pdbx_seq_one_letter_code
_entity_poly.pdbx_strand_id
1 'polypeptide(L)'
;MNCDPQQEYEAGAAAFKAGMAAEGAAHLRNAAFAGHAEAQNQLARVYFAQLKTLQDLISLESAAQNGDHVALFVLAMCLIEGRLMEKDTDKALTALKHAAAMGNSMAENMLHSAQG
;
A
#
# COMPACT_ATOMS: atom_id res chain seq x y z
N MET A 1 -11.28 -21.02 6.24
CA MET A 1 -12.34 -20.11 5.89
C MET A 1 -11.81 -18.99 5.04
N ASN A 2 -12.38 -18.82 3.87
CA ASN A 2 -11.91 -17.76 2.97
C ASN A 2 -12.60 -16.45 3.31
N CYS A 3 -11.80 -15.45 3.66
CA CYS A 3 -12.33 -14.10 3.84
C CYS A 3 -12.56 -13.48 2.46
N ASP A 4 -13.81 -13.12 2.19
CA ASP A 4 -14.14 -12.38 0.98
C ASP A 4 -13.51 -10.98 1.10
N PRO A 5 -12.65 -10.56 0.14
CA PRO A 5 -12.04 -9.22 0.21
C PRO A 5 -13.05 -8.10 0.35
N GLN A 6 -14.21 -8.22 -0.30
CA GLN A 6 -15.26 -7.20 -0.20
C GLN A 6 -15.82 -7.13 1.22
N GLN A 7 -16.05 -8.28 1.86
CA GLN A 7 -16.53 -8.32 3.23
C GLN A 7 -15.52 -7.74 4.21
N GLU A 8 -14.24 -8.04 4.00
CA GLU A 8 -13.17 -7.46 4.82
C GLU A 8 -13.11 -5.93 4.65
N TYR A 9 -13.25 -5.46 3.42
CA TYR A 9 -13.28 -4.03 3.15
C TYR A 9 -14.45 -3.35 3.88
N GLU A 10 -15.64 -3.93 3.80
CA GLU A 10 -16.83 -3.40 4.46
C GLU A 10 -16.71 -3.45 5.99
N ALA A 11 -16.13 -4.52 6.53
CA ALA A 11 -15.88 -4.64 7.96
C ALA A 11 -14.91 -3.56 8.44
N GLY A 12 -13.89 -3.26 7.63
CA GLY A 12 -12.95 -2.18 7.93
C GLY A 12 -13.62 -0.83 7.96
N ALA A 13 -14.48 -0.54 6.97
CA ALA A 13 -15.22 0.71 6.92
C ALA A 13 -16.14 0.86 8.13
N ALA A 14 -16.83 -0.21 8.52
CA ALA A 14 -17.71 -0.20 9.69
C ALA A 14 -16.92 0.03 10.98
N ALA A 15 -15.74 -0.60 11.10
CA ALA A 15 -14.89 -0.42 12.28
C ALA A 15 -14.38 1.02 12.39
N PHE A 16 -13.99 1.64 11.28
CA PHE A 16 -13.58 3.05 11.29
C PHE A 16 -14.73 3.97 11.71
N LYS A 17 -15.94 3.72 11.22
CA LYS A 17 -17.12 4.49 11.63
C LYS A 17 -17.42 4.35 13.11
N ALA A 18 -17.15 3.17 13.67
CA ALA A 18 -17.35 2.91 15.10
C ALA A 18 -16.21 3.43 15.97
N GLY A 19 -15.20 4.05 15.38
CA GLY A 19 -14.06 4.58 16.12
C GLY A 19 -13.02 3.55 16.48
N MET A 20 -13.09 2.34 15.89
CA MET A 20 -12.18 1.23 16.15
C MET A 20 -11.10 1.19 15.08
N ALA A 21 -10.20 2.18 15.12
CA ALA A 21 -9.21 2.40 14.06
C ALA A 21 -8.27 1.21 13.85
N ALA A 22 -7.83 0.56 14.94
CA ALA A 22 -6.91 -0.58 14.84
C ALA A 22 -7.56 -1.77 14.13
N GLU A 23 -8.82 -2.05 14.47
CA GLU A 23 -9.58 -3.13 13.81
C GLU A 23 -9.87 -2.79 12.35
N GLY A 24 -10.22 -1.52 12.09
CA GLY A 24 -10.45 -1.04 10.74
C GLY A 24 -9.22 -1.22 9.87
N ALA A 25 -8.06 -0.87 10.39
CA ALA A 25 -6.78 -1.02 9.67
C ALA A 25 -6.46 -2.50 9.39
N ALA A 26 -6.74 -3.39 10.34
CA ALA A 26 -6.49 -4.82 10.16
C ALA A 26 -7.36 -5.39 9.03
N HIS A 27 -8.66 -5.08 9.04
CA HIS A 27 -9.57 -5.51 7.98
C HIS A 27 -9.17 -4.93 6.63
N LEU A 28 -8.77 -3.66 6.61
CA LEU A 28 -8.35 -2.99 5.40
C LEU A 28 -7.11 -3.67 4.78
N ARG A 29 -6.13 -4.03 5.63
CA ARG A 29 -4.95 -4.76 5.18
C ARG A 29 -5.32 -6.12 4.61
N ASN A 30 -6.21 -6.84 5.29
CA ASN A 30 -6.66 -8.17 4.82
C ASN A 30 -7.30 -8.06 3.44
N ALA A 31 -8.17 -7.08 3.25
CA ALA A 31 -8.82 -6.84 1.96
C ALA A 31 -7.78 -6.47 0.88
N ALA A 32 -6.86 -5.56 1.22
CA ALA A 32 -5.84 -5.09 0.29
C ALA A 32 -4.93 -6.24 -0.17
N PHE A 33 -4.51 -7.08 0.77
CA PHE A 33 -3.61 -8.20 0.48
C PHE A 33 -4.33 -9.31 -0.29
N ALA A 34 -5.65 -9.39 -0.17
CA ALA A 34 -6.45 -10.34 -0.93
C ALA A 34 -6.81 -9.84 -2.33
N GLY A 35 -6.32 -8.65 -2.71
CA GLY A 35 -6.48 -8.12 -4.06
C GLY A 35 -7.58 -7.08 -4.24
N HIS A 36 -8.19 -6.60 -3.17
CA HIS A 36 -9.24 -5.60 -3.25
C HIS A 36 -8.64 -4.23 -3.59
N ALA A 37 -8.88 -3.75 -4.81
CA ALA A 37 -8.24 -2.54 -5.34
C ALA A 37 -8.54 -1.28 -4.50
N GLU A 38 -9.78 -1.09 -4.10
CA GLU A 38 -10.15 0.08 -3.29
C GLU A 38 -9.49 0.05 -1.91
N ALA A 39 -9.40 -1.15 -1.31
CA ALA A 39 -8.70 -1.30 -0.03
C ALA A 39 -7.21 -0.97 -0.16
N GLN A 40 -6.58 -1.39 -1.26
CA GLN A 40 -5.18 -1.05 -1.54
C GLN A 40 -5.00 0.45 -1.62
N ASN A 41 -5.90 1.12 -2.33
CA ASN A 41 -5.87 2.56 -2.50
C ASN A 41 -5.99 3.30 -1.16
N GLN A 42 -6.94 2.87 -0.33
CA GLN A 42 -7.15 3.49 0.99
C GLN A 42 -5.98 3.23 1.92
N LEU A 43 -5.42 2.03 1.90
CA LEU A 43 -4.26 1.69 2.72
C LEU A 43 -3.04 2.53 2.31
N ALA A 44 -2.85 2.73 1.02
CA ALA A 44 -1.77 3.61 0.53
C ALA A 44 -1.94 5.03 1.06
N ARG A 45 -3.15 5.55 1.08
CA ARG A 45 -3.43 6.89 1.62
C ARG A 45 -3.10 6.98 3.09
N VAL A 46 -3.42 5.94 3.85
CA VAL A 46 -3.08 5.87 5.29
C VAL A 46 -1.57 5.92 5.45
N TYR A 47 -0.84 5.13 4.68
CA TYR A 47 0.63 5.11 4.76
C TYR A 47 1.23 6.47 4.38
N PHE A 48 0.75 7.11 3.31
CA PHE A 48 1.21 8.45 2.92
C PHE A 48 0.96 9.47 4.04
N ALA A 49 -0.21 9.41 4.65
CA ALA A 49 -0.56 10.34 5.73
C ALA A 49 0.33 10.19 6.96
N GLN A 50 0.85 8.99 7.19
CA GLN A 50 1.72 8.69 8.33
C GLN A 50 3.18 9.01 8.07
N LEU A 51 3.58 9.24 6.82
CA LEU A 51 4.98 9.49 6.45
C LEU A 51 5.36 10.93 6.73
N LYS A 52 6.02 11.17 7.85
CA LYS A 52 6.45 12.51 8.25
C LYS A 52 7.94 12.59 8.56
N THR A 53 8.53 11.48 8.98
CA THR A 53 9.95 11.44 9.41
C THR A 53 10.67 10.26 8.75
N LEU A 54 12.00 10.25 8.88
CA LEU A 54 12.81 9.13 8.42
C LEU A 54 12.46 7.84 9.16
N GLN A 55 12.06 7.95 10.43
CA GLN A 55 11.65 6.78 11.21
C GLN A 55 10.40 6.15 10.62
N ASP A 56 9.46 6.98 10.17
CA ASP A 56 8.26 6.50 9.50
C ASP A 56 8.61 5.75 8.20
N LEU A 57 9.59 6.27 7.46
CA LEU A 57 10.07 5.63 6.24
C LEU A 57 10.69 4.26 6.54
N ILE A 58 11.50 4.17 7.60
CA ILE A 58 12.12 2.90 8.03
C ILE A 58 11.05 1.88 8.38
N SER A 59 10.00 2.30 9.09
CA SER A 59 8.87 1.43 9.42
C SER A 59 8.17 0.91 8.17
N LEU A 60 8.00 1.79 7.18
CA LEU A 60 7.38 1.42 5.91
C LEU A 60 8.25 0.42 5.13
N GLU A 61 9.57 0.65 5.11
CA GLU A 61 10.50 -0.28 4.48
C GLU A 61 10.43 -1.66 5.12
N SER A 62 10.35 -1.70 6.45
CA SER A 62 10.21 -2.96 7.19
C SER A 62 8.92 -3.69 6.80
N ALA A 63 7.81 -2.97 6.69
CA ALA A 63 6.55 -3.56 6.26
C ALA A 63 6.66 -4.13 4.84
N ALA A 64 7.31 -3.40 3.94
CA ALA A 64 7.51 -3.85 2.57
C ALA A 64 8.34 -5.14 2.51
N GLN A 65 9.39 -5.22 3.33
CA GLN A 65 10.23 -6.41 3.41
C GLN A 65 9.46 -7.62 3.94
N ASN A 66 8.43 -7.38 4.74
CA ASN A 66 7.60 -8.43 5.31
C ASN A 66 6.40 -8.80 4.41
N GLY A 67 6.40 -8.33 3.18
CA GLY A 67 5.39 -8.74 2.20
C GLY A 67 4.24 -7.78 2.00
N ASP A 68 4.29 -6.59 2.61
CA ASP A 68 3.26 -5.57 2.42
C ASP A 68 3.50 -4.86 1.09
N HIS A 69 2.81 -5.31 0.04
CA HIS A 69 3.00 -4.73 -1.30
C HIS A 69 2.43 -3.31 -1.42
N VAL A 70 1.51 -2.92 -0.54
CA VAL A 70 1.03 -1.53 -0.51
C VAL A 70 2.13 -0.62 0.03
N ALA A 71 2.84 -1.06 1.09
CA ALA A 71 4.00 -0.33 1.60
C ALA A 71 5.07 -0.19 0.51
N LEU A 72 5.30 -1.26 -0.24
CA LEU A 72 6.27 -1.25 -1.35
C LEU A 72 5.87 -0.25 -2.44
N PHE A 73 4.58 -0.19 -2.77
CA PHE A 73 4.06 0.79 -3.72
C PHE A 73 4.30 2.22 -3.21
N VAL A 74 4.01 2.48 -1.93
CA VAL A 74 4.22 3.81 -1.33
C VAL A 74 5.70 4.20 -1.35
N LEU A 75 6.60 3.25 -1.07
CA LEU A 75 8.04 3.48 -1.19
C LEU A 75 8.44 3.86 -2.61
N ALA A 76 7.86 3.18 -3.61
CA ALA A 76 8.11 3.51 -5.01
C ALA A 76 7.69 4.95 -5.31
N MET A 77 6.55 5.39 -4.79
CA MET A 77 6.08 6.76 -4.96
C MET A 77 7.04 7.76 -4.30
N CYS A 78 7.56 7.42 -3.12
CA CYS A 78 8.56 8.26 -2.45
C CYS A 78 9.83 8.39 -3.29
N LEU A 79 10.25 7.31 -3.93
CA LEU A 79 11.42 7.31 -4.80
C LEU A 79 11.19 8.15 -6.05
N ILE A 80 9.98 8.14 -6.60
CA ILE A 80 9.63 8.95 -7.77
C ILE A 80 9.63 10.44 -7.42
N GLU A 81 9.10 10.78 -6.25
CA GLU A 81 8.93 12.17 -5.82
C GLU A 81 10.14 12.73 -5.08
N GLY A 82 11.02 11.88 -4.59
CA GLY A 82 12.13 12.30 -3.73
C GLY A 82 11.68 12.68 -2.32
N ARG A 83 10.59 12.06 -1.85
CA ARG A 83 10.03 12.36 -0.52
C ARG A 83 10.73 11.53 0.55
N LEU A 84 11.37 12.20 1.51
CA LEU A 84 12.10 11.60 2.63
C LEU A 84 13.29 10.73 2.20
N MET A 85 13.57 10.66 0.92
CA MET A 85 14.69 9.91 0.36
C MET A 85 15.06 10.53 -0.98
N GLU A 86 16.24 10.22 -1.46
CA GLU A 86 16.71 10.73 -2.73
C GLU A 86 15.90 10.12 -3.88
N LYS A 87 15.51 10.97 -4.83
CA LYS A 87 14.77 10.54 -6.01
C LYS A 87 15.58 9.51 -6.79
N ASP A 88 14.95 8.38 -7.11
CA ASP A 88 15.58 7.31 -7.89
C ASP A 88 14.50 6.56 -8.67
N THR A 89 14.32 6.95 -9.93
CA THR A 89 13.28 6.37 -10.77
C THR A 89 13.54 4.91 -11.14
N ASP A 90 14.80 4.50 -11.23
CA ASP A 90 15.13 3.11 -11.55
C ASP A 90 14.76 2.18 -10.41
N LYS A 91 15.07 2.57 -9.17
CA LYS A 91 14.65 1.82 -7.98
C LYS A 91 13.14 1.81 -7.84
N ALA A 92 12.50 2.94 -8.15
CA ALA A 92 11.05 3.04 -8.10
C ALA A 92 10.40 2.06 -9.08
N LEU A 93 10.93 1.96 -10.28
CA LEU A 93 10.41 1.05 -11.29
C LEU A 93 10.55 -0.41 -10.85
N THR A 94 11.69 -0.77 -10.27
CA THR A 94 11.91 -2.11 -9.72
C THR A 94 10.90 -2.42 -8.61
N ALA A 95 10.69 -1.46 -7.70
CA ALA A 95 9.72 -1.62 -6.62
C ALA A 95 8.29 -1.77 -7.16
N LEU A 96 7.92 -1.00 -8.18
CA LEU A 96 6.60 -1.11 -8.81
C LEU A 96 6.39 -2.47 -9.45
N LYS A 97 7.39 -2.98 -10.16
CA LYS A 97 7.32 -4.31 -10.77
C LYS A 97 7.13 -5.39 -9.73
N HIS A 98 7.84 -5.28 -8.62
CA HIS A 98 7.74 -6.23 -7.51
C HIS A 98 6.35 -6.16 -6.87
N ALA A 99 5.87 -4.94 -6.59
CA ALA A 99 4.54 -4.76 -5.99
C ALA A 99 3.44 -5.31 -6.91
N ALA A 100 3.55 -5.06 -8.22
CA ALA A 100 2.59 -5.57 -9.20
C ALA A 100 2.59 -7.10 -9.21
N ALA A 101 3.76 -7.72 -9.14
CA ALA A 101 3.88 -9.18 -9.10
C ALA A 101 3.22 -9.76 -7.85
N MET A 102 3.13 -8.99 -6.77
CA MET A 102 2.49 -9.40 -5.52
C MET A 102 0.98 -9.12 -5.50
N GLY A 103 0.44 -8.54 -6.56
CA GLY A 103 -1.00 -8.28 -6.68
C GLY A 103 -1.43 -6.85 -6.40
N ASN A 104 -0.49 -5.90 -6.39
CA ASN A 104 -0.84 -4.49 -6.20
C ASN A 104 -1.38 -3.90 -7.49
N SER A 105 -2.68 -3.58 -7.52
CA SER A 105 -3.34 -3.08 -8.71
C SER A 105 -2.89 -1.69 -9.12
N MET A 106 -2.53 -0.84 -8.16
CA MET A 106 -2.03 0.50 -8.46
C MET A 106 -0.69 0.44 -9.18
N ALA A 107 0.21 -0.46 -8.72
CA ALA A 107 1.50 -0.66 -9.38
C ALA A 107 1.31 -1.19 -10.80
N GLU A 108 0.40 -2.14 -10.98
CA GLU A 108 0.07 -2.67 -12.31
C GLU A 108 -0.40 -1.56 -13.24
N ASN A 109 -1.31 -0.72 -12.75
CA ASN A 109 -1.84 0.38 -13.55
C ASN A 109 -0.76 1.38 -13.93
N MET A 110 0.14 1.72 -13.01
CA MET A 110 1.23 2.65 -13.29
C MET A 110 2.19 2.09 -14.32
N LEU A 111 2.55 0.81 -14.20
CA LEU A 111 3.43 0.16 -15.18
C LEU A 111 2.79 0.11 -16.55
N HIS A 112 1.50 -0.16 -16.61
CA HIS A 112 0.74 -0.22 -17.86
C HIS A 112 0.72 1.15 -18.54
N SER A 113 0.47 2.21 -17.77
CA SER A 113 0.47 3.59 -18.28
C SER A 113 1.84 4.00 -18.81
N ALA A 114 2.90 3.58 -18.12
CA ALA A 114 4.28 3.92 -18.53
C ALA A 114 4.69 3.23 -19.82
N GLN A 115 4.10 2.08 -20.13
CA GLN A 115 4.39 1.32 -21.34
C GLN A 115 3.54 1.73 -22.54
N GLY A 116 2.45 2.38 -22.24
CA GLY A 116 1.50 2.82 -23.25
C GLY A 116 1.89 4.14 -23.85
#